data_2069994b6f71a10d63d9fb8cd1a60b54
#
_entry.id   2069994b6f71a10d63d9fb8cd1a60b54
#
_cell.length_a   1.000
_cell.length_b   1.000
_cell.length_c   1.000
_cell.angle_alpha   90.00
_cell.angle_beta   90.00
_cell.angle_gamma   90.00
#
_symmetry.space_group_name_H-M   'P 1'
#
loop_
_entity.id
_entity.type
_entity.pdbx_description
1 polymer ?
#
loop_
_entity_poly.entity_id
_entity_poly.type
_entity_poly.pdbx_seq_one_letter_code
_entity_poly.pdbx_strand_id
1 'polypeptide(L)'
;MKKIFIYYSLSGNGDKVANYLMSKGIDVRKVLLKKQFPTSKFGSIMKGGFLATINHKSKLLDFNNDVSSYDEIIIGSPIWNSRLSCPINTVLSKIDLNNKKLTFILYSASGNDNKAMERIKELYKDAKIINLLEPNKNEELMKERIDNEL
;
A
#
# COMPACT_ATOMS: atom_id res chain seq x y z
N MET A 1 3.76 21.08 -2.30
CA MET A 1 2.74 20.01 -2.05
C MET A 1 3.36 18.98 -1.12
N LYS A 2 2.79 18.85 0.09
CA LYS A 2 3.31 17.94 1.11
C LYS A 2 2.70 16.54 0.90
N LYS A 3 3.56 15.52 0.82
CA LYS A 3 3.16 14.13 0.55
C LYS A 3 3.47 13.21 1.72
N ILE A 4 2.66 12.17 1.92
CA ILE A 4 2.94 11.08 2.85
C ILE A 4 2.70 9.73 2.19
N PHE A 5 3.60 8.77 2.41
CA PHE A 5 3.46 7.38 2.04
C PHE A 5 3.04 6.54 3.24
N ILE A 6 1.81 6.04 3.23
CA ILE A 6 1.26 5.16 4.26
C ILE A 6 1.21 3.76 3.69
N TYR A 7 1.90 2.79 4.31
CA TYR A 7 2.08 1.49 3.70
C TYR A 7 2.08 0.32 4.68
N TYR A 8 1.67 -0.83 4.18
CA TYR A 8 1.87 -2.11 4.82
C TYR A 8 2.85 -2.96 4.02
N SER A 9 3.72 -3.69 4.73
CA SER A 9 4.71 -4.57 4.11
C SER A 9 4.77 -5.89 4.87
N LEU A 10 4.53 -7.00 4.17
CA LEU A 10 4.65 -8.35 4.73
C LEU A 10 6.03 -8.96 4.45
N SER A 11 6.53 -8.79 3.22
CA SER A 11 7.77 -9.41 2.72
C SER A 11 8.93 -8.41 2.50
N GLY A 12 8.77 -7.15 2.92
CA GLY A 12 9.78 -6.10 2.77
C GLY A 12 9.66 -5.29 1.48
N ASN A 13 8.79 -5.65 0.53
CA ASN A 13 8.59 -4.86 -0.70
C ASN A 13 8.18 -3.42 -0.41
N GLY A 14 7.23 -3.21 0.51
CA GLY A 14 6.81 -1.88 0.94
C GLY A 14 7.90 -1.11 1.67
N ASP A 15 8.74 -1.79 2.45
CA ASP A 15 9.89 -1.17 3.13
C ASP A 15 10.93 -0.65 2.12
N LYS A 16 11.17 -1.38 1.04
CA LYS A 16 12.05 -0.95 -0.05
C LYS A 16 11.52 0.33 -0.70
N VAL A 17 10.23 0.38 -1.02
CA VAL A 17 9.56 1.58 -1.56
C VAL A 17 9.64 2.75 -0.57
N ALA A 18 9.36 2.51 0.72
CA ALA A 18 9.41 3.53 1.76
C ALA A 18 10.79 4.18 1.89
N ASN A 19 11.85 3.36 1.90
CA ASN A 19 13.21 3.86 1.96
C ASN A 19 13.55 4.77 0.77
N TYR A 20 13.10 4.39 -0.42
CA TYR A 20 13.31 5.21 -1.62
C TYR A 20 12.53 6.52 -1.57
N LEU A 21 11.25 6.48 -1.22
CA LEU A 21 10.43 7.71 -1.10
C LEU A 21 10.94 8.64 0.00
N MET A 22 11.42 8.08 1.11
CA MET A 22 12.04 8.86 2.19
C MET A 22 13.30 9.57 1.71
N SER A 23 14.13 8.95 0.86
CA SER A 23 15.30 9.60 0.25
C SER A 23 14.94 10.75 -0.70
N LYS A 24 13.68 10.80 -1.18
CA LYS A 24 13.11 11.89 -1.97
C LYS A 24 12.41 12.96 -1.11
N GLY A 25 12.51 12.89 0.22
CA GLY A 25 11.90 13.84 1.14
C GLY A 25 10.39 13.65 1.36
N ILE A 26 9.84 12.48 1.04
CA ILE A 26 8.44 12.14 1.30
C ILE A 26 8.33 11.52 2.69
N ASP A 27 7.41 12.04 3.51
CA ASP A 27 7.13 11.47 4.82
C ASP A 27 6.59 10.05 4.69
N VAL A 28 6.98 9.14 5.59
CA VAL A 28 6.54 7.75 5.56
C VAL A 28 5.89 7.33 6.88
N ARG A 29 4.87 6.47 6.77
CA ARG A 29 4.15 5.91 7.92
C ARG A 29 3.88 4.43 7.68
N LYS A 30 4.61 3.57 8.40
CA LYS A 30 4.42 2.13 8.33
C LYS A 30 3.20 1.70 9.15
N VAL A 31 2.37 0.86 8.56
CA VAL A 31 1.24 0.24 9.24
C VAL A 31 1.70 -1.02 9.95
N LEU A 32 1.50 -1.07 11.27
CA LEU A 32 1.82 -2.22 12.10
C LEU A 32 0.55 -2.87 12.62
N LEU A 33 0.58 -4.19 12.78
CA LEU A 33 -0.57 -4.96 13.27
C LEU A 33 -0.37 -5.34 14.74
N LYS A 34 -1.46 -5.32 15.54
CA LYS A 34 -1.45 -5.88 16.91
C LYS A 34 -1.14 -7.38 16.91
N LYS A 35 -1.59 -8.10 15.88
CA LYS A 35 -1.30 -9.51 15.67
C LYS A 35 -0.74 -9.71 14.26
N GLN A 36 0.51 -10.07 14.18
CA GLN A 36 1.19 -10.31 12.89
C GLN A 36 0.62 -11.54 12.17
N PHE A 37 0.71 -11.52 10.85
CA PHE A 37 0.44 -12.71 10.04
C PHE A 37 1.51 -13.78 10.30
N PRO A 38 1.20 -15.09 10.09
CA PRO A 38 2.18 -16.15 10.21
C PRO A 38 3.41 -15.89 9.36
N THR A 39 4.60 -16.20 9.90
CA THR A 39 5.89 -15.95 9.22
C THR A 39 6.16 -16.91 8.07
N SER A 40 5.50 -18.07 7.99
CA SER A 40 5.60 -18.96 6.83
C SER A 40 4.96 -18.28 5.61
N LYS A 41 5.68 -18.20 4.51
CA LYS A 41 5.19 -17.56 3.27
C LYS A 41 3.83 -18.13 2.82
N PHE A 42 3.65 -19.45 2.90
CA PHE A 42 2.42 -20.11 2.50
C PHE A 42 1.24 -19.73 3.39
N GLY A 43 1.39 -19.85 4.71
CA GLY A 43 0.34 -19.49 5.68
C GLY A 43 -0.01 -18.00 5.64
N SER A 44 0.97 -17.14 5.40
CA SER A 44 0.75 -15.69 5.27
C SER A 44 -0.06 -15.34 4.02
N ILE A 45 0.28 -15.92 2.88
CA ILE A 45 -0.44 -15.69 1.61
C ILE A 45 -1.86 -16.23 1.68
N MET A 46 -2.04 -17.45 2.16
CA MET A 46 -3.36 -18.07 2.29
C MET A 46 -4.28 -17.30 3.22
N LYS A 47 -3.80 -16.95 4.40
CA LYS A 47 -4.57 -16.17 5.38
C LYS A 47 -4.82 -14.75 4.89
N GLY A 48 -3.81 -14.08 4.36
CA GLY A 48 -3.93 -12.74 3.83
C GLY A 48 -4.88 -12.69 2.63
N GLY A 49 -4.79 -13.64 1.71
CA GLY A 49 -5.69 -13.74 0.56
C GLY A 49 -7.14 -13.96 0.95
N PHE A 50 -7.41 -14.85 1.89
CA PHE A 50 -8.75 -15.11 2.41
C PHE A 50 -9.35 -13.86 3.09
N LEU A 51 -8.61 -13.23 3.99
CA LEU A 51 -9.09 -12.03 4.69
C LEU A 51 -9.30 -10.86 3.73
N ALA A 52 -8.45 -10.70 2.71
CA ALA A 52 -8.66 -9.69 1.67
C ALA A 52 -9.94 -9.95 0.87
N THR A 53 -10.22 -11.23 0.55
CA THR A 53 -11.43 -11.62 -0.18
C THR A 53 -12.70 -11.25 0.55
N ILE A 54 -12.73 -11.41 1.87
CA ILE A 54 -13.90 -11.04 2.69
C ILE A 54 -13.87 -9.58 3.17
N ASN A 55 -12.98 -8.77 2.63
CA ASN A 55 -12.81 -7.36 3.00
C ASN A 55 -12.61 -7.13 4.51
N HIS A 56 -11.87 -8.03 5.15
CA HIS A 56 -11.59 -7.98 6.59
C HIS A 56 -10.78 -6.74 6.95
N LYS A 57 -11.09 -6.13 8.10
CA LYS A 57 -10.30 -5.04 8.68
C LYS A 57 -9.40 -5.57 9.81
N SER A 58 -8.12 -5.29 9.71
CA SER A 58 -7.13 -5.70 10.71
C SER A 58 -7.10 -4.75 11.91
N LYS A 59 -6.75 -5.26 13.10
CA LYS A 59 -6.46 -4.41 14.26
C LYS A 59 -5.05 -3.83 14.13
N LEU A 60 -4.96 -2.51 13.99
CA LEU A 60 -3.70 -1.80 13.89
C LEU A 60 -3.08 -1.53 15.27
N LEU A 61 -1.75 -1.49 15.32
CA LEU A 61 -0.99 -1.08 16.50
C LEU A 61 -0.72 0.43 16.38
N ASP A 62 -1.20 1.22 17.35
CA ASP A 62 -0.92 2.65 17.54
C ASP A 62 -0.81 3.47 16.24
N PHE A 63 -1.78 3.30 15.34
CA PHE A 63 -1.79 3.98 14.05
C PHE A 63 -2.27 5.43 14.19
N ASN A 64 -1.40 6.38 13.85
CA ASN A 64 -1.78 7.78 13.71
C ASN A 64 -2.56 7.97 12.41
N ASN A 65 -3.84 8.33 12.49
CA ASN A 65 -4.73 8.56 11.34
C ASN A 65 -4.80 10.02 10.89
N ASP A 66 -4.10 10.93 11.56
CA ASP A 66 -4.07 12.33 11.15
C ASP A 66 -3.23 12.49 9.87
N VAL A 67 -3.87 12.97 8.83
CA VAL A 67 -3.28 13.30 7.53
C VAL A 67 -3.61 14.74 7.11
N SER A 68 -4.11 15.56 8.02
CA SER A 68 -4.59 16.93 7.74
C SER A 68 -3.53 17.82 7.09
N SER A 69 -2.28 17.67 7.48
CA SER A 69 -1.15 18.48 6.99
C SER A 69 -0.61 18.08 5.61
N TYR A 70 -1.17 17.06 4.98
CA TYR A 70 -0.71 16.55 3.67
C TYR A 70 -1.68 16.89 2.56
N ASP A 71 -1.15 17.21 1.38
CA ASP A 71 -1.91 17.48 0.17
C ASP A 71 -2.13 16.21 -0.66
N GLU A 72 -1.18 15.28 -0.59
CA GLU A 72 -1.23 14.00 -1.29
C GLU A 72 -0.97 12.83 -0.35
N ILE A 73 -1.86 11.85 -0.41
CA ILE A 73 -1.75 10.58 0.31
C ILE A 73 -1.37 9.49 -0.68
N ILE A 74 -0.23 8.86 -0.43
CA ILE A 74 0.26 7.73 -1.21
C ILE A 74 0.05 6.47 -0.36
N ILE A 75 -0.70 5.51 -0.88
CA ILE A 75 -1.05 4.26 -0.18
C ILE A 75 -0.25 3.10 -0.78
N GLY A 76 0.60 2.48 0.04
CA GLY A 76 1.37 1.29 -0.35
C GLY A 76 0.74 -0.01 0.13
N SER A 77 0.45 -0.94 -0.77
CA SER A 77 -0.17 -2.21 -0.43
C SER A 77 0.37 -3.39 -1.23
N PRO A 78 0.68 -4.53 -0.57
CA PRO A 78 0.76 -5.78 -1.29
C PRO A 78 -0.64 -6.12 -1.81
N ILE A 79 -0.70 -6.79 -2.96
CA ILE A 79 -1.95 -7.28 -3.53
C ILE A 79 -2.15 -8.74 -3.14
N TRP A 80 -3.29 -9.00 -2.49
CA TRP A 80 -3.72 -10.32 -2.07
C TRP A 80 -5.04 -10.68 -2.73
N ASN A 81 -5.06 -11.73 -3.53
CA ASN A 81 -6.25 -12.16 -4.26
C ASN A 81 -6.94 -10.99 -5.02
N SER A 82 -6.16 -10.25 -5.80
CA SER A 82 -6.62 -9.07 -6.55
C SER A 82 -7.33 -8.01 -5.71
N ARG A 83 -6.89 -7.79 -4.48
CA ARG A 83 -7.41 -6.80 -3.54
C ARG A 83 -6.30 -6.14 -2.75
N LEU A 84 -6.57 -4.95 -2.23
CA LEU A 84 -5.72 -4.32 -1.22
C LEU A 84 -5.64 -5.22 0.03
N SER A 85 -4.50 -5.20 0.70
CA SER A 85 -4.30 -5.95 1.94
C SER A 85 -5.25 -5.47 3.05
N CYS A 86 -5.63 -6.38 3.96
CA CYS A 86 -6.53 -6.06 5.08
C CYS A 86 -6.05 -4.89 5.94
N PRO A 87 -4.75 -4.76 6.27
CA PRO A 87 -4.27 -3.60 7.02
C PRO A 87 -4.55 -2.27 6.31
N ILE A 88 -4.37 -2.24 4.99
CA ILE A 88 -4.63 -1.04 4.18
C ILE A 88 -6.13 -0.73 4.10
N ASN A 89 -6.99 -1.74 3.99
CA ASN A 89 -8.44 -1.53 4.08
C ASN A 89 -8.84 -0.85 5.42
N THR A 90 -8.18 -1.24 6.51
CA THR A 90 -8.39 -0.61 7.82
C THR A 90 -7.91 0.84 7.84
N VAL A 91 -6.74 1.13 7.27
CA VAL A 91 -6.20 2.50 7.17
C VAL A 91 -7.17 3.39 6.40
N LEU A 92 -7.60 2.97 5.21
CA LEU A 92 -8.51 3.74 4.35
C LEU A 92 -9.87 4.04 5.03
N SER A 93 -10.28 3.22 5.98
CA SER A 93 -11.50 3.47 6.78
C SER A 93 -11.31 4.46 7.93
N LYS A 94 -10.08 4.90 8.21
CA LYS A 94 -9.74 5.73 9.38
C LYS A 94 -9.18 7.10 9.01
N ILE A 95 -8.62 7.27 7.80
CA ILE A 95 -8.04 8.53 7.35
C ILE A 95 -9.06 9.36 6.57
N ASP A 96 -8.97 10.67 6.69
CA ASP A 96 -9.78 11.59 5.89
C ASP A 96 -9.10 11.89 4.55
N LEU A 97 -9.73 11.50 3.45
CA LEU A 97 -9.24 11.69 2.09
C LEU A 97 -9.88 12.88 1.36
N ASN A 98 -10.76 13.63 2.04
CA ASN A 98 -11.42 14.78 1.42
C ASN A 98 -10.40 15.84 0.98
N ASN A 99 -10.55 16.30 -0.27
CA ASN A 99 -9.70 17.33 -0.88
C ASN A 99 -8.20 16.95 -0.95
N LYS A 100 -7.88 15.65 -0.99
CA LYS A 100 -6.52 15.15 -1.10
C LYS A 100 -6.30 14.41 -2.41
N LYS A 101 -5.12 14.58 -3.01
CA LYS A 101 -4.71 13.70 -4.09
C LYS A 101 -4.42 12.31 -3.53
N LEU A 102 -4.84 11.28 -4.25
CA LEU A 102 -4.67 9.90 -3.83
C LEU A 102 -3.89 9.12 -4.89
N THR A 103 -2.80 8.50 -4.45
CA THR A 103 -1.98 7.62 -5.28
C THR A 103 -1.86 6.27 -4.60
N PHE A 104 -2.05 5.17 -5.33
CA PHE A 104 -1.76 3.83 -4.86
C PHE A 104 -0.47 3.32 -5.46
N ILE A 105 0.41 2.77 -4.63
CA ILE A 105 1.58 1.99 -5.05
C ILE A 105 1.34 0.55 -4.66
N LEU A 106 1.10 -0.30 -5.66
CA LEU A 106 0.78 -1.71 -5.49
C LEU A 106 2.01 -2.55 -5.79
N TYR A 107 2.32 -3.51 -4.96
CA TYR A 107 3.42 -4.43 -5.19
C TYR A 107 2.95 -5.87 -5.14
N SER A 108 3.31 -6.62 -6.18
CA SER A 108 2.91 -8.01 -6.38
C SER A 108 3.97 -8.79 -7.14
N ALA A 109 3.81 -10.12 -7.14
CA ALA A 109 4.68 -11.01 -7.89
C ALA A 109 4.48 -10.91 -9.43
N SER A 110 3.34 -10.42 -9.90
CA SER A 110 3.05 -10.21 -11.32
C SER A 110 3.45 -8.81 -11.83
N GLY A 111 3.61 -7.84 -10.92
CA GLY A 111 3.85 -6.43 -11.28
C GLY A 111 2.67 -5.75 -11.95
N ASN A 112 1.56 -6.44 -12.14
CA ASN A 112 0.31 -5.90 -12.69
C ASN A 112 -0.88 -6.77 -12.24
N ASP A 113 -1.94 -6.14 -11.77
CA ASP A 113 -3.19 -6.80 -11.40
C ASP A 113 -4.38 -5.92 -11.83
N ASN A 114 -4.90 -6.21 -13.04
CA ASN A 114 -5.99 -5.43 -13.62
C ASN A 114 -7.25 -5.44 -12.75
N LYS A 115 -7.58 -6.59 -12.12
CA LYS A 115 -8.75 -6.70 -11.24
C LYS A 115 -8.60 -5.84 -9.98
N ALA A 116 -7.40 -5.80 -9.40
CA ALA A 116 -7.13 -4.92 -8.28
C ALA A 116 -7.27 -3.44 -8.68
N MET A 117 -6.73 -3.08 -9.84
CA MET A 117 -6.84 -1.71 -10.37
C MET A 117 -8.29 -1.30 -10.62
N GLU A 118 -9.09 -2.15 -11.24
CA GLU A 118 -10.52 -1.91 -11.50
C GLU A 118 -11.27 -1.64 -10.18
N ARG A 119 -11.09 -2.51 -9.17
CA ARG A 119 -11.71 -2.35 -7.85
C ARG A 119 -11.32 -1.06 -7.14
N ILE A 120 -10.05 -0.67 -7.25
CA ILE A 120 -9.58 0.60 -6.69
C ILE A 120 -10.24 1.77 -7.42
N LYS A 121 -10.30 1.73 -8.74
CA LYS A 121 -10.93 2.78 -9.55
C LYS A 121 -12.43 2.92 -9.34
N GLU A 122 -13.13 1.84 -9.04
CA GLU A 122 -14.55 1.88 -8.66
C GLU A 122 -14.80 2.71 -7.40
N LEU A 123 -13.90 2.61 -6.41
CA LEU A 123 -14.00 3.31 -5.13
C LEU A 123 -13.33 4.69 -5.14
N TYR A 124 -12.24 4.85 -5.88
CA TYR A 124 -11.38 6.03 -5.93
C TYR A 124 -11.09 6.39 -7.39
N LYS A 125 -12.09 6.97 -8.08
CA LYS A 125 -12.08 7.21 -9.55
C LYS A 125 -10.85 7.99 -10.02
N ASP A 126 -10.48 9.03 -9.27
CA ASP A 126 -9.39 9.95 -9.63
C ASP A 126 -8.03 9.52 -9.08
N ALA A 127 -7.96 8.40 -8.36
CA ALA A 127 -6.73 7.92 -7.80
C ALA A 127 -5.74 7.49 -8.88
N LYS A 128 -4.47 7.87 -8.74
CA LYS A 128 -3.37 7.33 -9.53
C LYS A 128 -2.99 5.95 -9.03
N ILE A 129 -2.59 5.05 -9.91
CA ILE A 129 -2.17 3.70 -9.54
C ILE A 129 -0.83 3.38 -10.21
N ILE A 130 0.16 3.05 -9.40
CA ILE A 130 1.49 2.62 -9.82
C ILE A 130 1.66 1.15 -9.42
N ASN A 131 1.90 0.27 -10.38
CA ASN A 131 2.15 -1.15 -10.12
C ASN A 131 3.65 -1.45 -10.13
N LEU A 132 4.13 -2.16 -9.13
CA LEU A 132 5.53 -2.54 -8.97
C LEU A 132 5.68 -4.07 -8.92
N LEU A 133 6.63 -4.56 -9.68
CA LEU A 133 7.04 -5.98 -9.69
C LEU A 133 8.06 -6.22 -8.58
N GLU A 134 7.65 -6.90 -7.51
CA GLU A 134 8.53 -7.34 -6.41
C GLU A 134 9.71 -6.38 -6.13
N PRO A 135 9.48 -5.20 -5.54
CA PRO A 135 10.51 -4.16 -5.33
C PRO A 135 11.82 -4.67 -4.71
N ASN A 136 11.74 -5.68 -3.85
CA ASN A 136 12.95 -6.29 -3.26
C ASN A 136 13.87 -6.97 -4.28
N LYS A 137 13.32 -7.44 -5.40
CA LYS A 137 14.07 -8.12 -6.45
C LYS A 137 14.37 -7.22 -7.66
N ASN A 138 13.61 -6.13 -7.82
CA ASN A 138 13.63 -5.27 -9.00
C ASN A 138 13.78 -3.79 -8.60
N GLU A 139 14.81 -3.47 -7.81
CA GLU A 139 15.00 -2.14 -7.21
C GLU A 139 15.11 -1.03 -8.27
N GLU A 140 15.90 -1.24 -9.31
CA GLU A 140 16.10 -0.21 -10.35
C GLU A 140 14.81 0.04 -11.15
N LEU A 141 14.07 -1.02 -11.50
CA LEU A 141 12.77 -0.89 -12.15
C LEU A 141 11.75 -0.17 -11.25
N MET A 142 11.78 -0.45 -9.95
CA MET A 142 10.95 0.25 -8.97
C MET A 142 11.24 1.76 -8.96
N LYS A 143 12.51 2.13 -8.90
CA LYS A 143 12.95 3.54 -8.89
C LYS A 143 12.50 4.26 -10.16
N GLU A 144 12.77 3.66 -11.32
CA GLU A 144 12.37 4.20 -12.62
C GLU A 144 10.86 4.43 -12.70
N ARG A 145 10.06 3.44 -12.29
CA ARG A 145 8.59 3.56 -12.28
C ARG A 145 8.12 4.68 -11.37
N ILE A 146 8.66 4.76 -10.16
CA ILE A 146 8.31 5.80 -9.21
C ILE A 146 8.70 7.18 -9.74
N ASP A 147 9.90 7.35 -10.28
CA ASP A 147 10.38 8.65 -10.79
C ASP A 147 9.58 9.14 -12.01
N ASN A 148 9.11 8.22 -12.85
CA ASN A 148 8.32 8.57 -14.02
C ASN A 148 6.84 8.83 -13.71
N GLU A 149 6.32 8.23 -12.63
CA GLU A 149 4.89 8.22 -12.36
C GLU A 149 4.48 8.95 -11.07
N LEU A 150 5.35 9.36 -10.17
CA LEU A 150 5.01 10.06 -8.93
C LEU A 150 5.45 11.52 -8.95
#